data_e22ee56d513fa2e6dc5eccb5bd098c9a
#
_entry.id   e22ee56d513fa2e6dc5eccb5bd098c9a
#
_cell.length_a   1.000
_cell.length_b   1.000
_cell.length_c   1.000
_cell.angle_alpha   90.00
_cell.angle_beta   90.00
_cell.angle_gamma   90.00
#
_symmetry.space_group_name_H-M   'P 1'
#
loop_
_entity.id
_entity.type
_entity.pdbx_description
1 polymer ?
#
loop_
_entity_poly.entity_id
_entity_poly.type
_entity_poly.pdbx_seq_one_letter_code
_entity_poly.pdbx_strand_id
1 'polypeptide(L)'
;LTGTLAEYVSYAKDCLGNQTLEFVLQEYDNYDELIQALQDREIDMLFYAGRNPYLAEEKGYALTNTAWTYSLMAVTDEKYFNEDKSYTVAVPKEKDALKQHIAFSYPQWKLADYDSLDDAADMVTNGKADCFLMGASQALIYDNSQNFKSVPLTKTMEACFAVKGGEGSLLSILNKTLKAMPADMLTSALAIYDSTAD
;
A
#
# COMPACT_ATOMS: atom_id res chain seq x y z
N LEU A 1 -4.20 9.93 -15.42
CA LEU A 1 -4.27 8.77 -14.54
C LEU A 1 -3.43 7.64 -15.12
N THR A 2 -2.47 7.14 -14.37
CA THR A 2 -1.63 6.00 -14.70
C THR A 2 -1.67 5.02 -13.52
N GLY A 3 -1.24 3.78 -13.75
CA GLY A 3 -1.11 2.80 -12.67
C GLY A 3 -2.41 2.09 -12.29
N THR A 4 -2.38 1.48 -11.13
CA THR A 4 -3.47 0.64 -10.59
C THR A 4 -4.79 1.41 -10.48
N LEU A 5 -4.74 2.71 -10.17
CA LEU A 5 -5.94 3.56 -10.13
C LEU A 5 -6.59 3.70 -11.53
N ALA A 6 -5.79 3.89 -12.57
CA ALA A 6 -6.32 4.01 -13.93
C ALA A 6 -7.02 2.73 -14.39
N GLU A 7 -6.44 1.57 -14.09
CA GLU A 7 -7.04 0.25 -14.38
C GLU A 7 -8.38 0.09 -13.65
N TYR A 8 -8.42 0.42 -12.37
CA TYR A 8 -9.66 0.36 -11.59
C TYR A 8 -10.74 1.28 -12.16
N VAL A 9 -10.39 2.55 -12.43
CA VAL A 9 -11.34 3.56 -12.96
C VAL A 9 -11.90 3.12 -14.31
N SER A 10 -11.05 2.61 -15.20
CA SER A 10 -11.49 2.11 -16.51
C SER A 10 -12.48 0.96 -16.36
N TYR A 11 -12.14 -0.02 -15.55
CA TYR A 11 -12.99 -1.16 -15.30
C TYR A 11 -14.33 -0.78 -14.62
N ALA A 12 -14.28 0.08 -13.60
CA ALA A 12 -15.47 0.53 -12.90
C ALA A 12 -16.46 1.27 -13.82
N LYS A 13 -15.96 2.10 -14.74
CA LYS A 13 -16.78 2.76 -15.76
C LYS A 13 -17.46 1.76 -16.69
N ASP A 14 -16.73 0.73 -17.13
CA ASP A 14 -17.27 -0.32 -17.99
C ASP A 14 -18.35 -1.15 -17.27
N CYS A 15 -18.10 -1.52 -16.00
CA CYS A 15 -19.05 -2.29 -15.19
C CYS A 15 -20.35 -1.55 -14.87
N LEU A 16 -20.28 -0.24 -14.68
CA LEU A 16 -21.44 0.57 -14.30
C LEU A 16 -22.29 1.01 -15.50
N GLY A 17 -21.82 0.73 -16.72
CA GLY A 17 -22.56 0.95 -17.95
C GLY A 17 -22.96 2.41 -18.14
N ASN A 18 -24.29 2.66 -18.27
CA ASN A 18 -24.83 4.01 -18.51
C ASN A 18 -24.86 4.92 -17.27
N GLN A 19 -24.34 4.49 -16.13
CA GLN A 19 -24.24 5.35 -14.96
C GLN A 19 -23.03 6.26 -15.11
N THR A 20 -23.25 7.56 -15.00
CA THR A 20 -22.17 8.56 -15.03
C THR A 20 -21.44 8.52 -13.71
N LEU A 21 -20.31 7.83 -13.67
CA LEU A 21 -19.38 7.90 -12.56
C LEU A 21 -18.17 8.72 -13.02
N GLU A 22 -17.97 9.86 -12.39
CA GLU A 22 -16.81 10.71 -12.64
C GLU A 22 -15.79 10.50 -11.52
N PHE A 23 -14.54 10.20 -11.89
CA PHE A 23 -13.44 10.10 -10.96
C PHE A 23 -12.56 11.34 -11.11
N VAL A 24 -12.48 12.12 -10.06
CA VAL A 24 -11.60 13.30 -9.95
C VAL A 24 -10.49 12.96 -8.96
N LEU A 25 -9.24 12.94 -9.44
CA LEU A 25 -8.09 12.71 -8.58
C LEU A 25 -7.71 13.99 -7.85
N GLN A 26 -7.55 13.88 -6.55
CA GLN A 26 -7.03 14.92 -5.68
C GLN A 26 -5.88 14.35 -4.86
N GLU A 27 -4.74 15.05 -4.85
CA GLU A 27 -3.53 14.65 -4.16
C GLU A 27 -3.37 15.43 -2.86
N TYR A 28 -2.81 14.81 -1.84
CA TYR A 28 -2.53 15.40 -0.53
C TYR A 28 -1.09 15.10 -0.13
N ASP A 29 -0.49 16.01 0.62
CA ASP A 29 0.92 15.93 0.98
C ASP A 29 1.22 14.86 2.05
N ASN A 30 0.22 14.51 2.85
CA ASN A 30 0.38 13.49 3.90
C ASN A 30 -0.94 12.78 4.20
N TYR A 31 -0.83 11.67 4.92
CA TYR A 31 -1.96 10.80 5.24
C TYR A 31 -2.99 11.44 6.19
N ASP A 32 -2.55 12.27 7.14
CA ASP A 32 -3.47 12.91 8.09
C ASP A 32 -4.36 13.95 7.39
N GLU A 33 -3.81 14.73 6.47
CA GLU A 33 -4.59 15.65 5.62
C GLU A 33 -5.59 14.89 4.74
N LEU A 34 -5.16 13.76 4.17
CA LEU A 34 -6.02 12.90 3.38
C LEU A 34 -7.21 12.36 4.18
N ILE A 35 -6.97 11.87 5.40
CA ILE A 35 -8.02 11.39 6.30
C ILE A 35 -8.95 12.55 6.71
N GLN A 36 -8.40 13.73 7.00
CA GLN A 36 -9.19 14.91 7.35
C GLN A 36 -10.11 15.31 6.19
N ALA A 37 -9.58 15.35 4.97
CA ALA A 37 -10.37 15.65 3.76
C ALA A 37 -11.53 14.66 3.56
N LEU A 38 -11.32 13.37 3.84
CA LEU A 38 -12.39 12.38 3.82
C LEU A 38 -13.45 12.66 4.90
N GLN A 39 -13.02 13.03 6.12
CA GLN A 39 -13.94 13.37 7.21
C GLN A 39 -14.74 14.65 6.91
N ASP A 40 -14.12 15.64 6.29
CA ASP A 40 -14.73 16.90 5.92
C ASP A 40 -15.56 16.83 4.62
N ARG A 41 -15.60 15.66 3.97
CA ARG A 41 -16.30 15.43 2.70
C ARG A 41 -15.75 16.25 1.53
N GLU A 42 -14.49 16.60 1.58
CA GLU A 42 -13.78 17.21 0.46
C GLU A 42 -13.46 16.17 -0.62
N ILE A 43 -13.27 14.92 -0.17
CA ILE A 43 -13.16 13.74 -1.03
C ILE A 43 -14.16 12.67 -0.60
N ASP A 44 -14.57 11.82 -1.53
CA ASP A 44 -15.55 10.76 -1.30
C ASP A 44 -14.89 9.41 -0.99
N MET A 45 -13.65 9.21 -1.43
CA MET A 45 -12.98 7.92 -1.36
C MET A 45 -11.47 8.08 -1.23
N LEU A 46 -10.85 7.24 -0.41
CA LEU A 46 -9.40 7.02 -0.42
C LEU A 46 -9.06 5.90 -1.42
N PHE A 47 -8.10 6.16 -2.24
CA PHE A 47 -7.43 5.18 -3.06
C PHE A 47 -5.92 5.22 -2.73
N TYR A 48 -5.40 4.35 -1.96
CA TYR A 48 -5.95 3.20 -1.24
C TYR A 48 -5.70 3.33 0.26
N ALA A 49 -6.24 2.37 1.05
CA ALA A 49 -5.95 2.23 2.47
C ALA A 49 -5.48 0.80 2.77
N GLY A 50 -4.66 0.62 3.81
CA GLY A 50 -4.42 -0.68 4.38
C GLY A 50 -5.71 -1.22 5.03
N ARG A 51 -6.00 -2.50 4.85
CA ARG A 51 -7.21 -3.10 5.38
C ARG A 51 -7.05 -3.41 6.87
N ASN A 52 -7.10 -2.37 7.68
CA ASN A 52 -7.07 -2.44 9.13
C ASN A 52 -8.40 -1.95 9.72
N PRO A 53 -9.33 -2.87 10.11
CA PRO A 53 -10.63 -2.50 10.65
C PRO A 53 -10.56 -1.66 11.94
N TYR A 54 -9.58 -1.89 12.79
CA TYR A 54 -9.42 -1.14 14.04
C TYR A 54 -9.06 0.32 13.77
N LEU A 55 -8.12 0.56 12.88
CA LEU A 55 -7.74 1.91 12.47
C LEU A 55 -8.90 2.61 11.74
N ALA A 56 -9.64 1.88 10.91
CA ALA A 56 -10.80 2.42 10.23
C ALA A 56 -11.89 2.88 11.20
N GLU A 57 -12.18 2.09 12.22
CA GLU A 57 -13.14 2.44 13.28
C GLU A 57 -12.66 3.67 14.06
N GLU A 58 -11.40 3.68 14.49
CA GLU A 58 -10.80 4.81 15.21
C GLU A 58 -10.86 6.11 14.41
N LYS A 59 -10.56 6.05 13.12
CA LYS A 59 -10.52 7.22 12.21
C LYS A 59 -11.87 7.53 11.57
N GLY A 60 -12.91 6.72 11.81
CA GLY A 60 -14.29 6.98 11.35
C GLY A 60 -14.53 6.77 9.86
N TYR A 61 -13.80 5.87 9.21
CA TYR A 61 -14.05 5.47 7.83
C TYR A 61 -14.44 3.99 7.70
N ALA A 62 -15.06 3.64 6.58
CA ALA A 62 -15.47 2.28 6.25
C ALA A 62 -14.62 1.73 5.10
N LEU A 63 -14.21 0.47 5.23
CA LEU A 63 -13.35 -0.21 4.26
C LEU A 63 -14.17 -1.03 3.27
N THR A 64 -13.76 -1.02 2.01
CA THR A 64 -14.26 -1.96 1.01
C THR A 64 -13.70 -3.37 1.24
N ASN A 65 -14.16 -4.32 0.43
CA ASN A 65 -13.47 -5.58 0.24
C ASN A 65 -12.04 -5.33 -0.22
N THR A 66 -11.17 -6.33 -0.04
CA THR A 66 -9.79 -6.28 -0.53
C THR A 66 -9.77 -6.01 -2.05
N ALA A 67 -9.02 -4.99 -2.44
CA ALA A 67 -8.80 -4.66 -3.84
C ALA A 67 -7.60 -5.43 -4.41
N TRP A 68 -6.50 -5.49 -3.66
CA TRP A 68 -5.33 -6.32 -3.98
C TRP A 68 -4.55 -6.67 -2.71
N THR A 69 -3.70 -7.68 -2.83
CA THR A 69 -2.78 -8.08 -1.77
C THR A 69 -1.36 -7.66 -2.15
N TYR A 70 -0.65 -7.06 -1.21
CA TYR A 70 0.70 -6.58 -1.37
C TYR A 70 1.65 -7.45 -0.56
N SER A 71 2.50 -8.22 -1.25
CA SER A 71 3.54 -9.03 -0.61
C SER A 71 4.81 -8.21 -0.45
N LEU A 72 5.38 -8.25 0.74
CA LEU A 72 6.56 -7.48 1.11
C LEU A 72 7.77 -8.40 1.26
N MET A 73 8.92 -7.87 0.89
CA MET A 73 10.23 -8.48 1.11
C MET A 73 11.05 -7.62 2.05
N ALA A 74 11.66 -8.24 3.04
CA ALA A 74 12.74 -7.62 3.82
C ALA A 74 14.06 -7.91 3.12
N VAL A 75 14.80 -6.86 2.80
CA VAL A 75 16.13 -6.95 2.18
C VAL A 75 17.16 -6.61 3.23
N THR A 76 18.08 -7.56 3.51
CA THR A 76 19.01 -7.49 4.64
C THR A 76 20.33 -8.18 4.32
N ASP A 77 21.39 -7.78 4.99
CA ASP A 77 22.68 -8.47 5.00
C ASP A 77 22.80 -9.51 6.13
N GLU A 78 21.83 -9.57 7.04
CA GLU A 78 21.82 -10.55 8.13
C GLU A 78 21.76 -12.00 7.61
N LYS A 79 22.58 -12.87 8.20
CA LYS A 79 22.57 -14.29 7.85
C LYS A 79 21.25 -14.99 8.17
N TYR A 80 20.60 -14.59 9.26
CA TYR A 80 19.33 -15.15 9.73
C TYR A 80 18.37 -14.03 10.11
N PHE A 81 17.43 -13.76 9.24
CA PHE A 81 16.34 -12.82 9.52
C PHE A 81 15.19 -13.55 10.22
N ASN A 82 14.64 -12.93 11.26
CA ASN A 82 13.49 -13.45 12.00
C ASN A 82 12.56 -12.30 12.36
N GLU A 83 11.35 -12.31 11.78
CA GLU A 83 10.32 -11.27 11.92
C GLU A 83 9.93 -10.96 13.38
N ASP A 84 10.11 -11.91 14.31
CA ASP A 84 9.75 -11.75 15.72
C ASP A 84 10.76 -10.91 16.52
N LYS A 85 11.93 -10.65 15.95
CA LYS A 85 12.93 -9.80 16.58
C LYS A 85 12.60 -8.31 16.41
N SER A 86 13.19 -7.50 17.25
CA SER A 86 13.17 -6.04 17.10
C SER A 86 14.23 -5.61 16.10
N TYR A 87 13.79 -4.86 15.07
CA TYR A 87 14.65 -4.31 14.03
C TYR A 87 14.39 -2.82 13.84
N THR A 88 15.39 -2.11 13.34
CA THR A 88 15.20 -0.83 12.67
C THR A 88 15.01 -1.12 11.18
N VAL A 89 13.83 -0.79 10.65
CA VAL A 89 13.40 -1.17 9.31
C VAL A 89 13.22 0.07 8.46
N ALA A 90 13.96 0.16 7.37
CA ALA A 90 13.82 1.26 6.44
C ALA A 90 12.61 1.00 5.50
N VAL A 91 11.76 2.02 5.35
CA VAL A 91 10.52 1.99 4.56
C VAL A 91 10.45 3.20 3.64
N PRO A 92 9.77 3.11 2.49
CA PRO A 92 9.62 4.26 1.60
C PRO A 92 8.90 5.41 2.32
N LYS A 93 9.47 6.61 2.24
CA LYS A 93 8.96 7.81 2.92
C LYS A 93 7.51 8.14 2.54
N GLU A 94 7.18 8.03 1.27
CA GLU A 94 5.87 8.42 0.73
C GLU A 94 4.77 7.35 0.85
N LYS A 95 5.05 6.23 1.54
CA LYS A 95 4.14 5.08 1.65
C LYS A 95 3.50 4.98 3.04
N ASP A 96 2.70 5.98 3.44
CA ASP A 96 2.10 6.04 4.79
C ASP A 96 1.19 4.83 5.10
N ALA A 97 0.40 4.36 4.14
CA ALA A 97 -0.42 3.17 4.33
C ALA A 97 0.43 1.91 4.63
N LEU A 98 1.60 1.80 3.98
CA LEU A 98 2.55 0.73 4.27
C LEU A 98 3.14 0.88 5.68
N LYS A 99 3.58 2.08 6.06
CA LYS A 99 4.12 2.35 7.40
C LYS A 99 3.12 1.98 8.49
N GLN A 100 1.86 2.35 8.33
CA GLN A 100 0.79 2.00 9.27
C GLN A 100 0.57 0.48 9.34
N HIS A 101 0.57 -0.20 8.20
CA HIS A 101 0.46 -1.66 8.17
C HIS A 101 1.63 -2.32 8.93
N ILE A 102 2.86 -1.87 8.69
CA ILE A 102 4.05 -2.42 9.35
C ILE A 102 4.03 -2.13 10.85
N ALA A 103 3.72 -0.91 11.26
CA ALA A 103 3.62 -0.54 12.67
C ALA A 103 2.57 -1.37 13.42
N PHE A 104 1.45 -1.70 12.78
CA PHE A 104 0.43 -2.57 13.35
C PHE A 104 0.84 -4.04 13.37
N SER A 105 1.43 -4.53 12.28
CA SER A 105 1.77 -5.94 12.11
C SER A 105 3.02 -6.37 12.87
N TYR A 106 3.97 -5.44 13.04
CA TYR A 106 5.26 -5.64 13.67
C TYR A 106 5.55 -4.53 14.69
N PRO A 107 4.80 -4.44 15.79
CA PRO A 107 4.92 -3.34 16.76
C PRO A 107 6.28 -3.26 17.45
N GLN A 108 7.08 -4.33 17.37
CA GLN A 108 8.45 -4.38 17.89
C GLN A 108 9.48 -3.71 16.97
N TRP A 109 9.11 -3.37 15.70
CA TRP A 109 10.02 -2.75 14.76
C TRP A 109 10.02 -1.22 14.91
N LYS A 110 11.18 -0.60 14.67
CA LYS A 110 11.30 0.84 14.52
C LYS A 110 11.39 1.17 13.04
N LEU A 111 10.57 2.10 12.58
CA LEU A 111 10.58 2.52 11.18
C LEU A 111 11.52 3.70 10.98
N ALA A 112 12.25 3.68 9.87
CA ALA A 112 13.09 4.75 9.38
C ALA A 112 12.75 4.99 7.90
N ASP A 113 12.62 6.26 7.50
CA ASP A 113 12.25 6.59 6.12
C ASP A 113 13.46 6.53 5.20
N TYR A 114 13.25 6.06 3.97
CA TYR A 114 14.20 6.20 2.88
C TYR A 114 13.57 6.90 1.66
N ASP A 115 14.37 7.63 0.91
CA ASP A 115 13.93 8.36 -0.28
C ASP A 115 14.14 7.56 -1.58
N SER A 116 15.13 6.66 -1.62
CA SER A 116 15.44 5.80 -2.77
C SER A 116 15.93 4.43 -2.32
N LEU A 117 15.93 3.44 -3.23
CA LEU A 117 16.47 2.11 -2.93
C LEU A 117 17.98 2.13 -2.65
N ASP A 118 18.72 3.04 -3.28
CA ASP A 118 20.15 3.23 -2.99
C ASP A 118 20.35 3.76 -1.57
N ASP A 119 19.54 4.74 -1.14
CA ASP A 119 19.54 5.25 0.23
C ASP A 119 19.20 4.14 1.23
N ALA A 120 18.19 3.31 0.93
CA ALA A 120 17.81 2.17 1.76
C ALA A 120 18.95 1.15 1.91
N ALA A 121 19.64 0.83 0.82
CA ALA A 121 20.79 -0.06 0.81
C ALA A 121 21.95 0.51 1.62
N ASP A 122 22.22 1.80 1.49
CA ASP A 122 23.23 2.52 2.27
C ASP A 122 22.89 2.55 3.77
N MET A 123 21.60 2.67 4.13
CA MET A 123 21.17 2.60 5.52
C MET A 123 21.50 1.24 6.14
N VAL A 124 21.29 0.14 5.43
CA VAL A 124 21.65 -1.21 5.92
C VAL A 124 23.16 -1.37 5.98
N THR A 125 23.87 -1.02 4.92
CA THR A 125 25.34 -1.15 4.87
C THR A 125 26.05 -0.37 5.98
N ASN A 126 25.51 0.81 6.33
CA ASN A 126 26.08 1.67 7.37
C ASN A 126 25.52 1.36 8.78
N GLY A 127 24.70 0.32 8.95
CA GLY A 127 24.12 -0.08 10.24
C GLY A 127 23.10 0.91 10.81
N LYS A 128 22.52 1.77 9.96
CA LYS A 128 21.42 2.68 10.34
C LYS A 128 20.06 1.97 10.34
N ALA A 129 19.94 0.91 9.55
CA ALA A 129 18.79 0.00 9.53
C ALA A 129 19.30 -1.44 9.47
N ASP A 130 18.51 -2.38 9.97
CA ASP A 130 18.81 -3.82 9.92
C ASP A 130 18.32 -4.46 8.62
N CYS A 131 17.29 -3.87 8.02
CA CYS A 131 16.75 -4.24 6.72
C CYS A 131 15.98 -3.06 6.11
N PHE A 132 15.66 -3.17 4.83
CA PHE A 132 14.68 -2.30 4.19
C PHE A 132 13.58 -3.11 3.52
N LEU A 133 12.41 -2.49 3.38
CA LEU A 133 11.25 -3.14 2.78
C LEU A 133 11.03 -2.66 1.35
N MET A 134 10.68 -3.60 0.49
CA MET A 134 10.19 -3.33 -0.86
C MET A 134 9.07 -4.29 -1.23
N GLY A 135 8.32 -3.98 -2.27
CA GLY A 135 7.35 -4.90 -2.85
C GLY A 135 8.03 -6.13 -3.45
N ALA A 136 7.36 -7.29 -3.40
CA ALA A 136 7.89 -8.51 -3.98
C ALA A 136 8.21 -8.37 -5.48
N SER A 137 7.41 -7.57 -6.21
CA SER A 137 7.65 -7.27 -7.64
C SER A 137 8.95 -6.51 -7.87
N GLN A 138 9.24 -5.51 -7.03
CA GLN A 138 10.48 -4.75 -7.08
C GLN A 138 11.69 -5.63 -6.73
N ALA A 139 11.54 -6.52 -5.73
CA ALA A 139 12.62 -7.41 -5.31
C ALA A 139 13.08 -8.38 -6.42
N LEU A 140 12.23 -8.69 -7.39
CA LEU A 140 12.57 -9.55 -8.52
C LEU A 140 13.53 -8.88 -9.51
N ILE A 141 13.48 -7.56 -9.62
CA ILE A 141 14.30 -6.79 -10.58
C ILE A 141 15.39 -5.97 -9.89
N TYR A 142 15.40 -5.95 -8.56
CA TYR A 142 16.38 -5.22 -7.79
C TYR A 142 17.79 -5.78 -8.02
N ASP A 143 18.69 -4.92 -8.52
CA ASP A 143 20.10 -5.27 -8.70
C ASP A 143 20.82 -5.36 -7.34
N ASN A 144 20.99 -6.58 -6.87
CA ASN A 144 21.61 -6.87 -5.60
C ASN A 144 23.15 -6.87 -5.67
N SER A 145 23.76 -5.76 -6.06
CA SER A 145 25.21 -5.60 -6.15
C SER A 145 25.91 -5.71 -4.78
N GLN A 146 25.17 -5.56 -3.68
CA GLN A 146 25.71 -5.59 -2.30
C GLN A 146 25.52 -6.94 -1.60
N ASN A 147 25.07 -7.97 -2.30
CA ASN A 147 24.84 -9.32 -1.78
C ASN A 147 23.82 -9.40 -0.62
N PHE A 148 22.83 -8.53 -0.61
CA PHE A 148 21.70 -8.64 0.31
C PHE A 148 20.86 -9.90 0.03
N LYS A 149 20.11 -10.32 1.05
CA LYS A 149 19.10 -11.37 0.94
C LYS A 149 17.72 -10.74 0.94
N SER A 150 16.86 -11.21 0.07
CA SER A 150 15.45 -10.87 0.09
C SER A 150 14.67 -11.98 0.78
N VAL A 151 14.02 -11.65 1.89
CA VAL A 151 13.25 -12.59 2.71
C VAL A 151 11.77 -12.17 2.67
N PRO A 152 10.86 -13.05 2.21
CA PRO A 152 9.44 -12.72 2.20
C PRO A 152 8.91 -12.60 3.62
N LEU A 153 8.13 -11.53 3.86
CA LEU A 153 7.41 -11.36 5.11
C LEU A 153 6.16 -12.26 5.13
N THR A 154 5.86 -12.82 6.30
CA THR A 154 4.68 -13.71 6.45
C THR A 154 3.37 -12.94 6.48
N LYS A 155 3.38 -11.68 6.91
CA LYS A 155 2.21 -10.82 6.96
C LYS A 155 2.14 -9.95 5.72
N THR A 156 1.21 -10.29 4.83
CA THR A 156 0.92 -9.50 3.63
C THR A 156 0.03 -8.32 3.96
N MET A 157 0.18 -7.23 3.21
CA MET A 157 -0.72 -6.10 3.29
C MET A 157 -1.90 -6.31 2.34
N GLU A 158 -3.12 -6.25 2.87
CA GLU A 158 -4.32 -6.14 2.05
C GLU A 158 -4.64 -4.67 1.84
N ALA A 159 -4.72 -4.26 0.58
CA ALA A 159 -5.14 -2.93 0.19
C ALA A 159 -6.62 -2.91 -0.21
N CYS A 160 -7.31 -1.87 0.17
CA CYS A 160 -8.72 -1.64 -0.12
C CYS A 160 -8.98 -0.15 -0.35
N PHE A 161 -10.21 0.20 -0.69
CA PHE A 161 -10.65 1.59 -0.69
C PHE A 161 -11.31 1.90 0.64
N ALA A 162 -11.35 3.18 0.99
CA ALA A 162 -12.05 3.65 2.17
C ALA A 162 -13.00 4.78 1.80
N VAL A 163 -14.16 4.80 2.46
CA VAL A 163 -15.16 5.87 2.35
C VAL A 163 -15.47 6.38 3.75
N LYS A 164 -16.01 7.59 3.88
CA LYS A 164 -16.45 8.10 5.17
C LYS A 164 -17.46 7.15 5.80
N GLY A 165 -17.41 6.97 7.10
CA GLY A 165 -18.39 6.18 7.85
C GLY A 165 -19.81 6.68 7.60
N GLY A 166 -20.74 5.76 7.33
CA GLY A 166 -22.12 6.06 6.98
C GLY A 166 -22.43 6.14 5.48
N GLU A 167 -21.42 6.15 4.60
CA GLU A 167 -21.59 6.20 3.14
C GLU A 167 -21.83 4.78 2.54
N GLY A 168 -22.87 4.10 3.05
CA GLY A 168 -23.16 2.71 2.68
C GLY A 168 -23.50 2.50 1.20
N SER A 169 -24.08 3.50 0.53
CA SER A 169 -24.39 3.41 -0.90
C SER A 169 -23.13 3.40 -1.74
N LEU A 170 -22.20 4.31 -1.49
CA LEU A 170 -20.91 4.37 -2.18
C LEU A 170 -20.10 3.11 -1.89
N LEU A 171 -20.01 2.69 -0.62
CA LEU A 171 -19.34 1.45 -0.22
C LEU A 171 -19.89 0.23 -0.98
N SER A 172 -21.21 0.13 -1.12
CA SER A 172 -21.88 -0.95 -1.86
C SER A 172 -21.52 -0.95 -3.34
N ILE A 173 -21.48 0.23 -3.97
CA ILE A 173 -21.09 0.39 -5.38
C ILE A 173 -19.64 -0.06 -5.58
N LEU A 174 -18.72 0.42 -4.75
CA LEU A 174 -17.30 0.07 -4.82
C LEU A 174 -17.11 -1.44 -4.61
N ASN A 175 -17.78 -2.06 -3.64
CA ASN A 175 -17.71 -3.50 -3.42
C ASN A 175 -18.26 -4.32 -4.58
N LYS A 176 -19.32 -3.85 -5.26
CA LYS A 176 -19.85 -4.51 -6.46
C LYS A 176 -18.85 -4.47 -7.61
N THR A 177 -18.21 -3.33 -7.85
CA THR A 177 -17.16 -3.22 -8.88
C THR A 177 -15.99 -4.14 -8.57
N LEU A 178 -15.49 -4.15 -7.32
CA LEU A 178 -14.40 -5.04 -6.90
C LEU A 178 -14.76 -6.51 -7.06
N LYS A 179 -15.99 -6.89 -6.72
CA LYS A 179 -16.47 -8.29 -6.86
C LYS A 179 -16.59 -8.72 -8.33
N ALA A 180 -16.91 -7.80 -9.22
CA ALA A 180 -17.05 -8.09 -10.64
C ALA A 180 -15.70 -8.14 -11.37
N MET A 181 -14.65 -7.53 -10.81
CA MET A 181 -13.31 -7.54 -11.40
C MET A 181 -12.70 -8.94 -11.41
N PRO A 182 -11.91 -9.29 -12.44
CA PRO A 182 -11.04 -10.46 -12.39
C PRO A 182 -10.10 -10.40 -11.17
N ALA A 183 -9.93 -11.53 -10.46
CA ALA A 183 -9.24 -11.59 -9.18
C ALA A 183 -7.82 -11.01 -9.19
N ASP A 184 -7.11 -11.14 -10.32
CA ASP A 184 -5.70 -10.76 -10.40
C ASP A 184 -5.47 -9.42 -11.12
N MET A 185 -6.53 -8.73 -11.54
CA MET A 185 -6.40 -7.55 -12.39
C MET A 185 -5.60 -6.43 -11.73
N LEU A 186 -5.96 -6.02 -10.51
CA LEU A 186 -5.26 -4.95 -9.80
C LEU A 186 -3.89 -5.37 -9.27
N THR A 187 -3.75 -6.63 -8.87
CA THR A 187 -2.44 -7.19 -8.45
C THR A 187 -1.47 -7.22 -9.63
N SER A 188 -1.93 -7.60 -10.81
CA SER A 188 -1.11 -7.60 -12.03
C SER A 188 -0.74 -6.18 -12.46
N ALA A 189 -1.67 -5.25 -12.39
CA ALA A 189 -1.40 -3.84 -12.66
C ALA A 189 -0.34 -3.29 -11.68
N LEU A 190 -0.47 -3.58 -10.38
CA LEU A 190 0.52 -3.17 -9.38
C LEU A 190 1.92 -3.71 -9.72
N ALA A 191 2.03 -4.99 -10.08
CA ALA A 191 3.31 -5.59 -10.43
C ALA A 191 3.98 -4.91 -11.64
N ILE A 192 3.19 -4.54 -12.65
CA ILE A 192 3.69 -3.84 -13.85
C ILE A 192 4.16 -2.44 -13.49
N TYR A 193 3.39 -1.70 -12.72
CA TYR A 193 3.70 -0.29 -12.41
C TYR A 193 4.78 -0.14 -11.34
N ASP A 194 4.86 -1.03 -10.35
CA ASP A 194 5.97 -1.05 -9.38
C ASP A 194 7.31 -1.39 -10.05
N SER A 195 7.29 -2.19 -11.12
CA SER A 195 8.51 -2.54 -11.87
C SER A 195 9.01 -1.42 -12.79
N THR A 196 8.18 -0.41 -13.07
CA THR A 196 8.50 0.72 -13.96
C THR A 196 8.69 2.06 -13.24
N ALA A 197 8.45 2.10 -11.93
CA ALA A 197 8.67 3.28 -11.09
C ALA A 197 10.15 3.31 -10.64
N ASP A 198 10.98 3.95 -11.46
CA ASP A 198 12.31 4.46 -11.09
C ASP A 198 12.17 5.86 -10.49
#